data_0d71e2c3504cd9ed9122d21c589dfe58
#
_entry.id   0d71e2c3504cd9ed9122d21c589dfe58
#
_cell.length_a   1.000
_cell.length_b   1.000
_cell.length_c   1.000
_cell.angle_alpha   90.00
_cell.angle_beta   90.00
_cell.angle_gamma   90.00
#
_symmetry.space_group_name_H-M   'P 1'
#
loop_
_entity.id
_entity.type
_entity.pdbx_description
1 polymer ?
#
loop_
_entity_poly.entity_id
_entity_poly.type
_entity_poly.pdbx_seq_one_letter_code
_entity_poly.pdbx_strand_id
1 'polypeptide(L)'
;MKIIIIGAGVAGLAIGWRLAEAGQEVTVLERAQPGAGATRASVGMLAVTAEGMDSRPEEVEFANYSNSLWPTFAKRIEGKSGLQIGYSECGALLLAADEIALSRLERLTGASSRELLSVDRVRALAPLVTVPIAGGLWSPRDATVDNRALGLALAIAFQKAGGRLLVNEAVVRIERRGGRAAIAHTPYGLYHADAFVLAAGAWSGMLEETIAPIAPVKGQMIFLAPPAGISPPTPVVWGAGIYTVPRGQGLAVGATVEEAGFDSGVTAEARDSLHQAAARLMPDLKHWAVTDQWAGLRPRAPDGLPLLGPTAVEGLWLASGQYRNGILFAPAVAENLTNQILGRANMIPAFDPRRFTP
;
A
#
# COMPACT_ATOMS: atom_id res chain seq x y z
N MET A 1 27.95 3.37 -3.58
CA MET A 1 27.27 4.43 -4.37
C MET A 1 26.58 5.39 -3.43
N LYS A 2 26.53 6.65 -3.83
CA LYS A 2 25.67 7.64 -3.19
C LYS A 2 24.31 7.66 -3.89
N ILE A 3 23.24 7.43 -3.13
CA ILE A 3 21.88 7.27 -3.68
C ILE A 3 20.94 8.27 -2.99
N ILE A 4 20.15 8.97 -3.78
CA ILE A 4 19.07 9.82 -3.27
C ILE A 4 17.74 9.16 -3.59
N ILE A 5 16.89 9.04 -2.56
CA ILE A 5 15.51 8.58 -2.71
C ILE A 5 14.59 9.78 -2.49
N ILE A 6 13.67 10.00 -3.42
CA ILE A 6 12.72 11.12 -3.40
C ILE A 6 11.36 10.57 -2.96
N GLY A 7 11.01 10.87 -1.70
CA GLY A 7 9.80 10.43 -1.04
C GLY A 7 10.02 9.37 0.04
N ALA A 8 9.56 9.65 1.26
CA ALA A 8 9.60 8.76 2.42
C ALA A 8 8.26 8.04 2.65
N GLY A 9 7.58 7.62 1.58
CA GLY A 9 6.50 6.65 1.65
C GLY A 9 7.02 5.24 1.92
N VAL A 10 6.12 4.27 2.07
CA VAL A 10 6.49 2.88 2.35
C VAL A 10 7.50 2.32 1.36
N ALA A 11 7.34 2.60 0.06
CA ALA A 11 8.26 2.13 -0.98
C ALA A 11 9.66 2.76 -0.81
N GLY A 12 9.73 4.11 -0.72
CA GLY A 12 11.02 4.80 -0.60
C GLY A 12 11.78 4.43 0.67
N LEU A 13 11.10 4.33 1.81
CA LEU A 13 11.73 3.94 3.07
C LEU A 13 12.18 2.47 3.07
N ALA A 14 11.38 1.56 2.53
CA ALA A 14 11.74 0.15 2.47
C ALA A 14 12.93 -0.10 1.54
N ILE A 15 12.97 0.56 0.37
CA ILE A 15 14.11 0.53 -0.56
C ILE A 15 15.35 1.14 0.12
N GLY A 16 15.19 2.32 0.74
CA GLY A 16 16.28 3.02 1.42
C GLY A 16 16.90 2.18 2.52
N TRP A 17 16.08 1.55 3.34
CA TRP A 17 16.53 0.65 4.39
C TRP A 17 17.36 -0.52 3.82
N ARG A 18 16.87 -1.19 2.79
CA ARG A 18 17.58 -2.31 2.15
C ARG A 18 18.89 -1.90 1.50
N LEU A 19 18.93 -0.72 0.85
CA LEU A 19 20.15 -0.18 0.25
C LEU A 19 21.18 0.22 1.33
N ALA A 20 20.73 0.84 2.43
CA ALA A 20 21.61 1.18 3.56
C ALA A 20 22.19 -0.07 4.22
N GLU A 21 21.37 -1.12 4.46
CA GLU A 21 21.87 -2.42 4.94
C GLU A 21 22.85 -3.08 3.98
N ALA A 22 22.75 -2.80 2.68
CA ALA A 22 23.71 -3.27 1.66
C ALA A 22 24.97 -2.39 1.58
N GLY A 23 25.17 -1.45 2.51
CA GLY A 23 26.37 -0.60 2.62
C GLY A 23 26.39 0.58 1.66
N GLN A 24 25.24 1.00 1.11
CA GLN A 24 25.18 2.18 0.25
C GLN A 24 25.00 3.47 1.10
N GLU A 25 25.56 4.58 0.62
CA GLU A 25 25.29 5.89 1.19
C GLU A 25 23.94 6.41 0.71
N VAL A 26 22.90 6.34 1.55
CA VAL A 26 21.52 6.63 1.15
C VAL A 26 20.98 7.86 1.89
N THR A 27 20.47 8.83 1.12
CA THR A 27 19.71 9.97 1.65
C THR A 27 18.27 9.91 1.10
N VAL A 28 17.28 9.96 1.98
CA VAL A 28 15.87 10.11 1.62
C VAL A 28 15.46 11.57 1.82
N LEU A 29 14.89 12.18 0.78
CA LEU A 29 14.33 13.53 0.80
C LEU A 29 12.80 13.43 0.85
N GLU A 30 12.18 14.01 1.87
CA GLU A 30 10.73 13.97 2.09
C GLU A 30 10.17 15.38 2.29
N ARG A 31 9.13 15.72 1.53
CA ARG A 31 8.50 17.05 1.60
C ARG A 31 7.74 17.32 2.91
N ALA A 32 7.32 16.26 3.61
CA ALA A 32 6.54 16.37 4.85
C ALA A 32 7.13 15.43 5.93
N GLN A 33 6.33 14.58 6.51
CA GLN A 33 6.74 13.57 7.49
C GLN A 33 6.82 12.17 6.86
N PRO A 34 7.66 11.27 7.38
CA PRO A 34 7.74 9.90 6.90
C PRO A 34 6.37 9.22 6.91
N GLY A 35 6.02 8.59 5.80
CA GLY A 35 4.77 7.91 5.64
C GLY A 35 3.52 8.80 5.48
N ALA A 36 3.64 10.11 5.40
CA ALA A 36 2.51 11.06 5.42
C ALA A 36 1.53 10.95 4.24
N GLY A 37 1.95 10.41 3.09
CA GLY A 37 1.12 10.31 1.88
C GLY A 37 0.16 9.11 1.90
N ALA A 38 0.08 8.39 0.78
CA ALA A 38 -0.77 7.20 0.62
C ALA A 38 -0.50 6.13 1.67
N THR A 39 0.72 6.04 2.19
CA THR A 39 1.10 5.12 3.28
C THR A 39 0.26 5.37 4.53
N ARG A 40 0.15 6.62 5.01
CA ARG A 40 -0.65 6.98 6.18
C ARG A 40 -2.14 6.80 5.93
N ALA A 41 -2.57 7.09 4.70
CA ALA A 41 -3.97 7.06 4.33
C ALA A 41 -4.50 5.63 4.12
N SER A 42 -3.64 4.66 3.86
CA SER A 42 -4.07 3.26 3.73
C SER A 42 -4.65 2.71 5.03
N VAL A 43 -5.29 1.55 4.96
CA VAL A 43 -5.80 0.83 6.14
C VAL A 43 -4.90 -0.32 6.57
N GLY A 44 -3.76 -0.51 5.89
CA GLY A 44 -2.77 -1.52 6.25
C GLY A 44 -3.14 -2.95 5.88
N MET A 45 -4.04 -3.12 4.94
CA MET A 45 -4.50 -4.42 4.49
C MET A 45 -3.46 -5.08 3.56
N LEU A 46 -3.21 -6.38 3.76
CA LEU A 46 -2.37 -7.25 2.95
C LEU A 46 -3.26 -8.31 2.28
N ALA A 47 -4.11 -7.84 1.38
CA ALA A 47 -5.22 -8.62 0.81
C ALA A 47 -4.88 -9.15 -0.58
N VAL A 48 -4.12 -10.23 -0.66
CA VAL A 48 -3.77 -10.88 -1.93
C VAL A 48 -5.02 -11.40 -2.66
N THR A 49 -6.00 -11.91 -1.90
CA THR A 49 -7.18 -12.57 -2.47
C THR A 49 -8.17 -11.57 -3.04
N ALA A 50 -8.60 -10.61 -2.22
CA ALA A 50 -9.64 -9.68 -2.61
C ALA A 50 -9.18 -8.68 -3.67
N GLU A 51 -7.99 -8.13 -3.54
CA GLU A 51 -7.41 -7.21 -4.54
C GLU A 51 -7.00 -7.96 -5.82
N GLY A 52 -6.67 -9.25 -5.74
CA GLY A 52 -6.27 -10.06 -6.89
C GLY A 52 -7.39 -10.50 -7.81
N MET A 53 -8.68 -10.30 -7.45
CA MET A 53 -9.82 -10.76 -8.27
C MET A 53 -9.85 -10.14 -9.67
N ASP A 54 -9.47 -8.88 -9.78
CA ASP A 54 -9.47 -8.10 -11.03
C ASP A 54 -8.05 -7.75 -11.50
N SER A 55 -7.02 -8.33 -10.86
CA SER A 55 -5.62 -8.06 -11.17
C SER A 55 -5.09 -8.94 -12.30
N ARG A 56 -4.05 -8.46 -12.98
CA ARG A 56 -3.32 -9.25 -13.99
C ARG A 56 -2.50 -10.37 -13.33
N PRO A 57 -2.22 -11.48 -14.05
CA PRO A 57 -1.44 -12.59 -13.51
C PRO A 57 -0.09 -12.17 -12.90
N GLU A 58 0.63 -11.26 -13.54
CA GLU A 58 1.93 -10.77 -13.06
C GLU A 58 1.80 -10.02 -11.74
N GLU A 59 0.72 -9.27 -11.54
CA GLU A 59 0.43 -8.58 -10.29
C GLU A 59 0.06 -9.57 -9.19
N VAL A 60 -0.74 -10.58 -9.50
CA VAL A 60 -1.12 -11.64 -8.55
C VAL A 60 0.11 -12.43 -8.11
N GLU A 61 1.00 -12.79 -9.05
CA GLU A 61 2.26 -13.46 -8.74
C GLU A 61 3.13 -12.62 -7.80
N PHE A 62 3.30 -11.34 -8.12
CA PHE A 62 4.07 -10.40 -7.30
C PHE A 62 3.44 -10.17 -5.92
N ALA A 63 2.10 -10.12 -5.85
CA ALA A 63 1.36 -10.03 -4.59
C ALA A 63 1.61 -11.24 -3.69
N ASN A 64 1.52 -12.46 -4.26
CA ASN A 64 1.79 -13.69 -3.52
C ASN A 64 3.25 -13.75 -3.04
N TYR A 65 4.18 -13.39 -3.91
CA TYR A 65 5.60 -13.32 -3.54
C TYR A 65 5.81 -12.33 -2.39
N SER A 66 5.29 -11.11 -2.53
CA SER A 66 5.41 -10.09 -1.48
C SER A 66 4.78 -10.52 -0.16
N ASN A 67 3.61 -11.16 -0.22
CA ASN A 67 2.94 -11.67 0.97
C ASN A 67 3.78 -12.74 1.70
N SER A 68 4.48 -13.59 0.96
CA SER A 68 5.38 -14.60 1.54
C SER A 68 6.57 -14.00 2.30
N LEU A 69 6.96 -12.78 1.96
CA LEU A 69 8.06 -12.05 2.62
C LEU A 69 7.62 -11.34 3.90
N TRP A 70 6.32 -11.05 4.05
CA TRP A 70 5.80 -10.19 5.12
C TRP A 70 6.15 -10.67 6.54
N PRO A 71 6.03 -11.97 6.92
CA PRO A 71 6.37 -12.41 8.29
C PRO A 71 7.81 -12.06 8.68
N THR A 72 8.75 -12.32 7.78
CA THR A 72 10.17 -12.01 8.01
C THR A 72 10.43 -10.50 7.96
N PHE A 73 9.79 -9.79 7.04
CA PHE A 73 9.93 -8.34 6.89
C PHE A 73 9.43 -7.60 8.14
N ALA A 74 8.25 -7.95 8.64
CA ALA A 74 7.68 -7.40 9.86
C ALA A 74 8.60 -7.62 11.07
N LYS A 75 9.02 -8.86 11.30
CA LYS A 75 9.93 -9.21 12.41
C LYS A 75 11.25 -8.42 12.36
N ARG A 76 11.81 -8.25 11.16
CA ARG A 76 13.05 -7.49 10.99
C ARG A 76 12.86 -5.99 11.27
N ILE A 77 11.76 -5.39 10.77
CA ILE A 77 11.45 -3.98 11.04
C ILE A 77 11.26 -3.76 12.54
N GLU A 78 10.46 -4.57 13.19
CA GLU A 78 10.22 -4.48 14.65
C GLU A 78 11.51 -4.62 15.44
N GLY A 79 12.32 -5.60 15.11
CA GLY A 79 13.63 -5.81 15.76
C GLY A 79 14.60 -4.65 15.54
N LYS A 80 14.61 -4.03 14.36
CA LYS A 80 15.49 -2.89 14.06
C LYS A 80 14.95 -1.57 14.62
N SER A 81 13.66 -1.31 14.50
CA SER A 81 13.06 -0.06 14.97
C SER A 81 12.85 -0.05 16.49
N GLY A 82 12.49 -1.17 17.07
CA GLY A 82 12.00 -1.29 18.45
C GLY A 82 10.50 -0.97 18.59
N LEU A 83 9.80 -0.77 17.47
CA LEU A 83 8.36 -0.50 17.44
C LEU A 83 7.58 -1.71 16.93
N GLN A 84 6.45 -2.00 17.56
CA GLN A 84 5.49 -2.96 17.03
C GLN A 84 4.71 -2.33 15.89
N ILE A 85 4.58 -3.05 14.77
CA ILE A 85 3.82 -2.58 13.60
C ILE A 85 2.47 -3.28 13.48
N GLY A 86 2.09 -4.10 14.44
CA GLY A 86 0.78 -4.76 14.49
C GLY A 86 0.54 -5.71 13.32
N TYR A 87 1.59 -6.35 12.78
CA TYR A 87 1.42 -7.37 11.75
C TYR A 87 0.63 -8.54 12.31
N SER A 88 -0.46 -8.92 11.63
CA SER A 88 -1.35 -10.01 12.04
C SER A 88 -1.93 -10.75 10.84
N GLU A 89 -1.72 -12.05 10.78
CA GLU A 89 -2.40 -12.96 9.84
C GLU A 89 -3.83 -13.23 10.34
N CYS A 90 -4.66 -12.19 10.34
CA CYS A 90 -6.04 -12.25 10.81
C CYS A 90 -7.00 -12.88 9.79
N GLY A 91 -6.53 -13.12 8.58
CA GLY A 91 -7.33 -13.61 7.46
C GLY A 91 -8.30 -12.58 6.89
N ALA A 92 -8.86 -12.91 5.74
CA ALA A 92 -9.93 -12.14 5.09
C ALA A 92 -11.11 -13.02 4.73
N LEU A 93 -12.31 -12.48 4.89
CA LEU A 93 -13.58 -13.09 4.57
C LEU A 93 -14.28 -12.28 3.48
N LEU A 94 -14.40 -12.86 2.30
CA LEU A 94 -15.11 -12.28 1.16
C LEU A 94 -16.54 -12.81 1.15
N LEU A 95 -17.54 -11.96 1.33
CA LEU A 95 -18.93 -12.35 1.40
C LEU A 95 -19.56 -12.47 0.00
N ALA A 96 -20.34 -13.52 -0.20
CA ALA A 96 -21.17 -13.71 -1.37
C ALA A 96 -22.62 -13.38 -1.03
N ALA A 97 -23.17 -12.31 -1.63
CA ALA A 97 -24.55 -11.89 -1.39
C ALA A 97 -25.57 -12.87 -1.96
N ASP A 98 -25.21 -13.57 -3.04
CA ASP A 98 -26.04 -14.53 -3.77
C ASP A 98 -25.20 -15.68 -4.37
N GLU A 99 -25.85 -16.65 -4.98
CA GLU A 99 -25.21 -17.81 -5.61
C GLU A 99 -24.29 -17.43 -6.79
N ILE A 100 -24.59 -16.34 -7.49
CA ILE A 100 -23.74 -15.86 -8.60
C ILE A 100 -22.42 -15.35 -8.03
N ALA A 101 -22.47 -14.57 -6.96
CA ALA A 101 -21.30 -14.10 -6.25
C ALA A 101 -20.51 -15.28 -5.65
N LEU A 102 -21.18 -16.26 -5.07
CA LEU A 102 -20.54 -17.45 -4.51
C LEU A 102 -19.79 -18.25 -5.59
N SER A 103 -20.41 -18.48 -6.75
CA SER A 103 -19.76 -19.15 -7.89
C SER A 103 -18.53 -18.39 -8.44
N ARG A 104 -18.50 -17.05 -8.30
CA ARG A 104 -17.30 -16.26 -8.63
C ARG A 104 -16.18 -16.48 -7.63
N LEU A 105 -16.50 -16.55 -6.34
CA LEU A 105 -15.53 -16.80 -5.28
C LEU A 105 -14.98 -18.24 -5.36
N GLU A 106 -15.78 -19.22 -5.78
CA GLU A 106 -15.37 -20.61 -5.95
C GLU A 106 -14.16 -20.73 -6.90
N ARG A 107 -14.12 -19.94 -7.96
CA ARG A 107 -12.99 -19.93 -8.91
C ARG A 107 -11.66 -19.52 -8.30
N LEU A 108 -11.69 -18.91 -7.14
CA LEU A 108 -10.50 -18.46 -6.40
C LEU A 108 -9.96 -19.53 -5.45
N THR A 109 -10.66 -20.65 -5.24
CA THR A 109 -10.24 -21.71 -4.30
C THR A 109 -9.04 -22.53 -4.78
N GLY A 110 -8.76 -22.53 -6.10
CA GLY A 110 -7.72 -23.37 -6.72
C GLY A 110 -6.26 -23.05 -6.35
N ALA A 111 -5.99 -22.00 -5.57
CA ALA A 111 -4.66 -21.64 -5.11
C ALA A 111 -4.66 -21.44 -3.59
N SER A 112 -3.83 -22.21 -2.89
CA SER A 112 -3.35 -21.99 -1.52
C SER A 112 -4.38 -21.73 -0.41
N SER A 113 -4.81 -22.78 0.29
CA SER A 113 -5.50 -22.73 1.60
C SER A 113 -6.80 -21.91 1.68
N ARG A 114 -7.35 -21.43 0.55
CA ARG A 114 -8.64 -20.73 0.51
C ARG A 114 -9.78 -21.73 0.57
N GLU A 115 -10.81 -21.41 1.35
CA GLU A 115 -11.95 -22.30 1.62
C GLU A 115 -13.27 -21.58 1.39
N LEU A 116 -14.19 -22.19 0.64
CA LEU A 116 -15.58 -21.75 0.62
C LEU A 116 -16.25 -22.12 1.94
N LEU A 117 -16.92 -21.15 2.52
CA LEU A 117 -17.61 -21.29 3.80
C LEU A 117 -19.13 -21.22 3.62
N SER A 118 -19.83 -22.11 4.32
CA SER A 118 -21.26 -21.99 4.54
C SER A 118 -21.61 -20.75 5.35
N VAL A 119 -22.87 -20.34 5.29
CA VAL A 119 -23.39 -19.19 6.05
C VAL A 119 -23.08 -19.30 7.54
N ASP A 120 -23.24 -20.49 8.14
CA ASP A 120 -22.96 -20.70 9.56
C ASP A 120 -21.49 -20.52 9.92
N ARG A 121 -20.58 -21.00 9.04
CA ARG A 121 -19.13 -20.82 9.22
C ARG A 121 -18.72 -19.35 9.07
N VAL A 122 -19.33 -18.62 8.12
CA VAL A 122 -19.14 -17.17 7.98
C VAL A 122 -19.54 -16.45 9.25
N ARG A 123 -20.74 -16.74 9.79
CA ARG A 123 -21.25 -16.12 11.03
C ARG A 123 -20.43 -16.47 12.27
N ALA A 124 -19.84 -17.67 12.30
CA ALA A 124 -18.92 -18.04 13.38
C ALA A 124 -17.63 -17.20 13.37
N LEU A 125 -17.10 -16.84 12.19
CA LEU A 125 -15.91 -16.00 12.04
C LEU A 125 -16.21 -14.50 12.18
N ALA A 126 -17.36 -14.06 11.69
CA ALA A 126 -17.81 -12.67 11.69
C ALA A 126 -19.26 -12.55 12.20
N PRO A 127 -19.50 -12.62 13.51
CA PRO A 127 -20.85 -12.68 14.10
C PRO A 127 -21.74 -11.47 13.78
N LEU A 128 -21.13 -10.32 13.44
CA LEU A 128 -21.87 -9.11 13.03
C LEU A 128 -22.46 -9.21 11.62
N VAL A 129 -22.08 -10.23 10.82
CA VAL A 129 -22.65 -10.49 9.49
C VAL A 129 -24.00 -11.23 9.67
N THR A 130 -25.05 -10.47 9.90
CA THR A 130 -26.43 -11.00 10.10
C THR A 130 -27.30 -10.88 8.86
N VAL A 131 -26.83 -10.19 7.81
CA VAL A 131 -27.55 -10.05 6.54
C VAL A 131 -27.68 -11.40 5.80
N PRO A 132 -28.67 -11.55 4.90
CA PRO A 132 -28.74 -12.70 4.00
C PRO A 132 -27.49 -12.74 3.09
N ILE A 133 -26.86 -13.91 3.03
CA ILE A 133 -25.71 -14.23 2.16
C ILE A 133 -25.85 -15.67 1.66
N ALA A 134 -25.22 -16.00 0.54
CA ALA A 134 -25.12 -17.38 0.05
C ALA A 134 -23.93 -18.13 0.70
N GLY A 135 -22.92 -17.41 1.19
CA GLY A 135 -21.72 -17.96 1.80
C GLY A 135 -20.57 -16.97 1.74
N GLY A 136 -19.35 -17.45 1.76
CA GLY A 136 -18.16 -16.62 1.62
C GLY A 136 -16.90 -17.42 1.29
N LEU A 137 -15.83 -16.71 0.92
CA LEU A 137 -14.49 -17.25 0.74
C LEU A 137 -13.62 -16.82 1.92
N TRP A 138 -13.04 -17.78 2.59
CA TRP A 138 -12.04 -17.57 3.63
C TRP A 138 -10.63 -17.60 3.04
N SER A 139 -9.84 -16.60 3.30
CA SER A 139 -8.43 -16.50 2.95
C SER A 139 -7.58 -16.34 4.23
N PRO A 140 -7.04 -17.43 4.80
CA PRO A 140 -6.34 -17.39 6.09
C PRO A 140 -4.98 -16.67 6.03
N ARG A 141 -4.40 -16.51 4.85
CA ARG A 141 -3.09 -15.87 4.68
C ARG A 141 -3.16 -14.37 4.42
N ASP A 142 -4.35 -13.81 4.23
CA ASP A 142 -4.51 -12.37 4.17
C ASP A 142 -4.24 -11.80 5.58
N ALA A 143 -3.60 -10.66 5.62
CA ALA A 143 -3.09 -10.10 6.88
C ALA A 143 -3.37 -8.60 6.96
N THR A 144 -3.04 -8.03 8.10
CA THR A 144 -3.06 -6.58 8.30
C THR A 144 -1.78 -6.11 8.98
N VAL A 145 -1.51 -4.82 8.85
CA VAL A 145 -0.43 -4.13 9.56
C VAL A 145 -0.90 -2.73 9.94
N ASP A 146 -0.45 -2.19 11.05
CA ASP A 146 -0.63 -0.76 11.30
C ASP A 146 0.29 0.04 10.36
N ASN A 147 -0.30 0.57 9.30
CA ASN A 147 0.41 1.33 8.26
C ASN A 147 1.04 2.62 8.77
N ARG A 148 0.50 3.22 9.84
CA ARG A 148 1.06 4.44 10.47
C ARG A 148 2.28 4.06 11.29
N ALA A 149 2.19 3.01 12.10
CA ALA A 149 3.34 2.46 12.84
C ALA A 149 4.42 1.93 11.88
N LEU A 150 4.03 1.27 10.79
CA LEU A 150 4.95 0.78 9.75
C LEU A 150 5.78 1.92 9.15
N GLY A 151 5.15 3.03 8.77
CA GLY A 151 5.87 4.18 8.20
C GLY A 151 6.94 4.73 9.15
N LEU A 152 6.59 4.86 10.43
CA LEU A 152 7.50 5.32 11.47
C LEU A 152 8.61 4.30 11.75
N ALA A 153 8.26 3.03 11.87
CA ALA A 153 9.21 1.94 12.12
C ALA A 153 10.23 1.78 10.98
N LEU A 154 9.79 1.92 9.72
CA LEU A 154 10.69 1.93 8.56
C LEU A 154 11.65 3.11 8.58
N ALA A 155 11.19 4.31 8.94
CA ALA A 155 12.05 5.48 9.04
C ALA A 155 13.15 5.27 10.11
N ILE A 156 12.80 4.73 11.27
CA ILE A 156 13.75 4.41 12.34
C ILE A 156 14.72 3.30 11.91
N ALA A 157 14.21 2.22 11.29
CA ALA A 157 15.05 1.13 10.81
C ALA A 157 16.05 1.60 9.74
N PHE A 158 15.61 2.47 8.82
CA PHE A 158 16.44 3.11 7.81
C PHE A 158 17.58 3.95 8.44
N GLN A 159 17.24 4.82 9.40
CA GLN A 159 18.24 5.65 10.09
C GLN A 159 19.23 4.81 10.92
N LYS A 160 18.76 3.76 11.60
CA LYS A 160 19.62 2.83 12.34
C LYS A 160 20.53 1.99 11.41
N ALA A 161 20.17 1.83 10.14
CA ALA A 161 21.03 1.23 9.12
C ALA A 161 22.07 2.22 8.54
N GLY A 162 22.14 3.45 9.05
CA GLY A 162 23.07 4.49 8.60
C GLY A 162 22.48 5.41 7.51
N GLY A 163 21.21 5.27 7.16
CA GLY A 163 20.54 6.14 6.19
C GLY A 163 20.26 7.53 6.74
N ARG A 164 20.32 8.53 5.89
CA ARG A 164 20.03 9.94 6.22
C ARG A 164 18.61 10.30 5.74
N LEU A 165 17.71 10.63 6.65
CA LEU A 165 16.37 11.08 6.36
C LEU A 165 16.26 12.60 6.57
N LEU A 166 15.90 13.34 5.52
CA LEU A 166 15.65 14.77 5.54
C LEU A 166 14.16 15.01 5.30
N VAL A 167 13.48 15.50 6.31
CA VAL A 167 12.06 15.89 6.26
C VAL A 167 11.92 17.37 5.95
N ASN A 168 10.74 17.81 5.49
CA ASN A 168 10.47 19.15 5.00
C ASN A 168 11.40 19.57 3.84
N GLU A 169 11.89 18.57 3.09
CA GLU A 169 12.87 18.75 2.02
C GLU A 169 12.21 18.31 0.70
N ALA A 170 11.37 19.19 0.16
CA ALA A 170 10.62 18.92 -1.08
C ALA A 170 11.53 19.03 -2.30
N VAL A 171 11.74 17.92 -3.02
CA VAL A 171 12.37 17.97 -4.34
C VAL A 171 11.39 18.64 -5.31
N VAL A 172 11.86 19.69 -5.99
CA VAL A 172 11.09 20.45 -6.98
C VAL A 172 11.51 20.17 -8.41
N ARG A 173 12.73 19.66 -8.60
CA ARG A 173 13.28 19.33 -9.93
C ARG A 173 14.43 18.34 -9.81
N ILE A 174 14.55 17.46 -10.81
CA ILE A 174 15.73 16.60 -11.03
C ILE A 174 16.47 17.18 -12.23
N GLU A 175 17.72 17.64 -12.01
CA GLU A 175 18.58 18.17 -13.06
C GLU A 175 19.33 17.02 -13.72
N ARG A 176 19.40 17.08 -15.07
CA ARG A 176 20.18 16.14 -15.89
C ARG A 176 21.48 16.81 -16.36
N ARG A 177 22.55 16.04 -16.36
CA ARG A 177 23.85 16.43 -16.97
C ARG A 177 24.31 15.31 -17.89
N GLY A 178 24.55 15.63 -19.15
CA GLY A 178 24.94 14.63 -20.14
C GLY A 178 23.89 13.52 -20.33
N GLY A 179 22.56 13.83 -20.18
CA GLY A 179 21.50 12.83 -20.30
C GLY A 179 21.24 12.01 -19.03
N ARG A 180 22.06 12.16 -17.99
CA ARG A 180 22.00 11.42 -16.73
C ARG A 180 21.42 12.30 -15.62
N ALA A 181 20.60 11.72 -14.72
CA ALA A 181 20.17 12.37 -13.49
C ALA A 181 21.41 12.65 -12.62
N ALA A 182 21.55 13.88 -12.17
CA ALA A 182 22.76 14.35 -11.48
C ALA A 182 22.49 15.10 -10.18
N ILE A 183 21.42 15.91 -10.10
CA ILE A 183 21.15 16.78 -8.96
C ILE A 183 19.63 16.80 -8.66
N ALA A 184 19.26 16.58 -7.40
CA ALA A 184 17.92 16.91 -6.91
C ALA A 184 17.95 18.32 -6.32
N HIS A 185 17.05 19.18 -6.78
CA HIS A 185 16.87 20.54 -6.32
C HIS A 185 15.75 20.61 -5.29
N THR A 186 16.01 21.27 -4.18
CA THR A 186 15.03 21.62 -3.17
C THR A 186 15.08 23.12 -2.87
N PRO A 187 14.12 23.71 -2.16
CA PRO A 187 14.20 25.09 -1.72
C PRO A 187 15.40 25.40 -0.81
N TYR A 188 15.99 24.37 -0.19
CA TYR A 188 17.04 24.54 0.81
C TYR A 188 18.43 24.08 0.35
N GLY A 189 18.54 23.42 -0.81
CA GLY A 189 19.83 22.98 -1.30
C GLY A 189 19.80 22.11 -2.55
N LEU A 190 21.02 21.75 -2.95
CA LEU A 190 21.31 20.89 -4.09
C LEU A 190 21.90 19.58 -3.60
N TYR A 191 21.35 18.47 -4.03
CA TYR A 191 21.76 17.12 -3.61
C TYR A 191 22.29 16.33 -4.81
N HIS A 192 23.58 16.05 -4.77
CA HIS A 192 24.29 15.27 -5.80
C HIS A 192 24.34 13.79 -5.43
N ALA A 193 24.14 12.91 -6.39
CA ALA A 193 24.22 11.46 -6.20
C ALA A 193 24.64 10.72 -7.49
N ASP A 194 25.04 9.46 -7.32
CA ASP A 194 25.33 8.55 -8.42
C ASP A 194 24.05 7.97 -9.03
N ALA A 195 23.00 7.82 -8.20
CA ALA A 195 21.69 7.33 -8.60
C ALA A 195 20.56 7.99 -7.81
N PHE A 196 19.38 8.08 -8.44
CA PHE A 196 18.17 8.63 -7.85
C PHE A 196 17.05 7.59 -7.94
N VAL A 197 16.26 7.46 -6.86
CA VAL A 197 15.04 6.66 -6.84
C VAL A 197 13.85 7.58 -6.65
N LEU A 198 12.99 7.67 -7.66
CA LEU A 198 11.77 8.45 -7.59
C LEU A 198 10.66 7.60 -6.99
N ALA A 199 10.35 7.85 -5.71
CA ALA A 199 9.33 7.14 -4.92
C ALA A 199 8.27 8.12 -4.36
N ALA A 200 7.97 9.20 -5.12
CA ALA A 200 7.10 10.29 -4.71
C ALA A 200 5.59 9.98 -4.87
N GLY A 201 5.22 8.70 -5.03
CA GLY A 201 3.84 8.26 -5.16
C GLY A 201 3.12 8.97 -6.32
N ALA A 202 1.93 9.52 -6.09
CA ALA A 202 1.15 10.21 -7.11
C ALA A 202 1.84 11.45 -7.71
N TRP A 203 2.83 12.01 -7.01
CA TRP A 203 3.58 13.20 -7.47
C TRP A 203 4.79 12.85 -8.35
N SER A 204 5.09 11.57 -8.57
CA SER A 204 6.27 11.19 -9.35
C SER A 204 6.24 11.77 -10.77
N GLY A 205 5.07 11.77 -11.45
CA GLY A 205 4.92 12.34 -12.79
C GLY A 205 5.14 13.85 -12.89
N MET A 206 5.06 14.57 -11.77
CA MET A 206 5.32 16.03 -11.72
C MET A 206 6.82 16.36 -11.66
N LEU A 207 7.64 15.40 -11.24
CA LEU A 207 9.09 15.58 -11.06
C LEU A 207 9.91 15.10 -12.26
N GLU A 208 9.30 14.26 -13.11
CA GLU A 208 9.94 13.71 -14.29
C GLU A 208 8.91 13.44 -15.40
N GLU A 209 8.93 14.26 -16.42
CA GLU A 209 7.94 14.25 -17.51
C GLU A 209 8.13 13.06 -18.49
N THR A 210 9.30 12.44 -18.50
CA THR A 210 9.58 11.32 -19.42
C THR A 210 9.12 9.96 -18.88
N ILE A 211 8.59 9.90 -17.65
CA ILE A 211 7.94 8.69 -17.14
C ILE A 211 6.47 8.65 -17.54
N ALA A 212 5.87 7.46 -17.47
CA ALA A 212 4.44 7.31 -17.67
C ALA A 212 3.63 8.24 -16.75
N PRO A 213 2.53 8.81 -17.21
CA PRO A 213 1.67 9.64 -16.39
C PRO A 213 1.09 8.81 -15.23
N ILE A 214 1.39 9.21 -14.00
CA ILE A 214 0.86 8.59 -12.80
C ILE A 214 -0.32 9.43 -12.31
N ALA A 215 -1.52 8.85 -12.36
CA ALA A 215 -2.73 9.53 -11.92
C ALA A 215 -2.96 9.37 -10.42
N PRO A 216 -3.27 10.47 -9.69
CA PRO A 216 -3.78 10.38 -8.33
C PRO A 216 -5.21 9.85 -8.35
N VAL A 217 -5.48 8.75 -7.65
CA VAL A 217 -6.84 8.25 -7.41
C VAL A 217 -7.15 8.40 -5.94
N LYS A 218 -8.06 9.32 -5.63
CA LYS A 218 -8.48 9.61 -4.27
C LYS A 218 -9.31 8.46 -3.69
N GLY A 219 -9.08 8.16 -2.43
CA GLY A 219 -9.92 7.28 -1.63
C GLY A 219 -10.13 7.86 -0.27
N GLN A 220 -11.40 7.88 0.15
CA GLN A 220 -11.80 8.28 1.49
C GLN A 220 -12.12 7.06 2.34
N MET A 221 -11.81 7.12 3.60
CA MET A 221 -12.01 6.10 4.61
C MET A 221 -12.61 6.73 5.87
N ILE A 222 -13.31 5.92 6.66
CA ILE A 222 -13.82 6.29 7.98
C ILE A 222 -13.33 5.30 9.04
N PHE A 223 -13.36 5.72 10.30
CA PHE A 223 -13.15 4.84 11.44
C PHE A 223 -14.41 4.77 12.27
N LEU A 224 -14.85 3.54 12.56
CA LEU A 224 -16.00 3.23 13.38
C LEU A 224 -15.54 2.74 14.75
N ALA A 225 -15.95 3.46 15.79
CA ALA A 225 -15.74 3.06 17.17
C ALA A 225 -16.94 2.25 17.68
N PRO A 226 -16.73 1.06 18.26
CA PRO A 226 -17.81 0.25 18.82
C PRO A 226 -18.41 0.88 20.08
N PRO A 227 -19.67 0.59 20.40
CA PRO A 227 -20.21 0.82 21.73
C PRO A 227 -19.41 0.07 22.79
N ALA A 228 -19.49 0.55 24.04
CA ALA A 228 -18.78 -0.08 25.16
C ALA A 228 -19.15 -1.57 25.31
N GLY A 229 -18.12 -2.42 25.50
CA GLY A 229 -18.28 -3.86 25.67
C GLY A 229 -18.45 -4.66 24.38
N ILE A 230 -18.39 -4.04 23.20
CA ILE A 230 -18.42 -4.73 21.90
C ILE A 230 -17.03 -4.73 21.30
N SER A 231 -16.58 -5.90 20.87
CA SER A 231 -15.33 -6.05 20.14
C SER A 231 -15.57 -6.10 18.63
N PRO A 232 -14.71 -5.47 17.81
CA PRO A 232 -14.79 -5.61 16.36
C PRO A 232 -14.50 -7.05 15.93
N PRO A 233 -15.00 -7.50 14.75
CA PRO A 233 -14.62 -8.79 14.18
C PRO A 233 -13.12 -8.83 13.91
N THR A 234 -12.51 -10.00 14.11
CA THR A 234 -11.06 -10.19 13.94
C THR A 234 -10.62 -10.20 12.46
N PRO A 235 -11.33 -10.88 11.52
CA PRO A 235 -10.91 -10.89 10.13
C PRO A 235 -11.23 -9.58 9.41
N VAL A 236 -10.51 -9.33 8.33
CA VAL A 236 -10.95 -8.38 7.33
C VAL A 236 -12.22 -8.91 6.67
N VAL A 237 -13.26 -8.08 6.54
CA VAL A 237 -14.51 -8.48 5.88
C VAL A 237 -14.73 -7.63 4.64
N TRP A 238 -14.93 -8.30 3.48
CA TRP A 238 -15.22 -7.71 2.19
C TRP A 238 -16.64 -8.01 1.75
N GLY A 239 -17.35 -7.02 1.27
CA GLY A 239 -18.69 -7.14 0.72
C GLY A 239 -19.33 -5.79 0.47
N ALA A 240 -20.46 -5.77 -0.22
CA ALA A 240 -21.21 -4.54 -0.52
C ALA A 240 -20.36 -3.40 -1.14
N GLY A 241 -19.29 -3.74 -1.86
CA GLY A 241 -18.39 -2.77 -2.50
C GLY A 241 -17.39 -2.08 -1.57
N ILE A 242 -17.29 -2.53 -0.32
CA ILE A 242 -16.37 -2.00 0.69
C ILE A 242 -15.62 -3.13 1.41
N TYR A 243 -14.71 -2.72 2.28
CA TYR A 243 -14.07 -3.60 3.26
C TYR A 243 -14.09 -2.96 4.66
N THR A 244 -14.07 -3.82 5.68
CA THR A 244 -13.84 -3.44 7.07
C THR A 244 -12.56 -4.09 7.57
N VAL A 245 -11.68 -3.30 8.16
CA VAL A 245 -10.37 -3.78 8.65
C VAL A 245 -10.29 -3.53 10.14
N PRO A 246 -10.07 -4.57 10.97
CA PRO A 246 -9.87 -4.39 12.40
C PRO A 246 -8.65 -3.51 12.65
N ARG A 247 -8.81 -2.50 13.50
CA ARG A 247 -7.75 -1.57 13.85
C ARG A 247 -7.90 -1.07 15.27
N GLY A 248 -6.99 -1.44 16.15
CA GLY A 248 -7.13 -1.13 17.58
C GLY A 248 -8.45 -1.66 18.12
N GLN A 249 -9.26 -0.77 18.70
CA GLN A 249 -10.56 -1.14 19.27
C GLN A 249 -11.74 -0.91 18.34
N GLY A 250 -11.51 -0.67 17.04
CA GLY A 250 -12.60 -0.40 16.11
C GLY A 250 -12.31 -0.93 14.69
N LEU A 251 -13.05 -0.39 13.73
CA LEU A 251 -12.96 -0.78 12.31
C LEU A 251 -12.61 0.42 11.43
N ALA A 252 -11.58 0.29 10.62
CA ALA A 252 -11.41 1.14 9.46
C ALA A 252 -12.30 0.62 8.33
N VAL A 253 -13.07 1.51 7.71
CA VAL A 253 -13.97 1.18 6.59
C VAL A 253 -13.53 1.93 5.36
N GLY A 254 -13.41 1.24 4.25
CA GLY A 254 -12.98 1.82 2.97
C GLY A 254 -13.50 1.07 1.77
N ALA A 255 -13.36 1.65 0.61
CA ALA A 255 -12.94 3.02 0.40
C ALA A 255 -13.65 3.57 -0.83
N THR A 256 -13.74 4.88 -0.92
CA THR A 256 -14.17 5.50 -2.19
C THR A 256 -13.10 5.36 -3.26
N VAL A 257 -13.50 5.56 -4.50
CA VAL A 257 -12.60 5.66 -5.68
C VAL A 257 -13.04 6.87 -6.48
N GLU A 258 -12.21 7.93 -6.45
CA GLU A 258 -12.55 9.23 -7.01
C GLU A 258 -11.44 9.77 -7.90
N GLU A 259 -11.78 10.30 -9.06
CA GLU A 259 -10.85 11.03 -9.92
C GLU A 259 -10.94 12.54 -9.62
N ALA A 260 -10.31 12.93 -8.50
CA ALA A 260 -10.35 14.28 -7.95
C ALA A 260 -9.01 15.04 -8.10
N GLY A 261 -8.14 14.58 -9.00
CA GLY A 261 -6.79 15.13 -9.12
C GLY A 261 -6.04 15.06 -7.79
N PHE A 262 -5.37 16.12 -7.41
CA PHE A 262 -4.60 16.18 -6.16
C PHE A 262 -5.42 16.68 -4.95
N ASP A 263 -6.75 16.82 -5.07
CA ASP A 263 -7.60 17.11 -3.92
C ASP A 263 -7.61 15.92 -2.95
N SER A 264 -7.23 16.16 -1.70
CA SER A 264 -7.24 15.18 -0.60
C SER A 264 -8.25 15.56 0.49
N GLY A 265 -9.16 16.47 0.22
CA GLY A 265 -10.23 16.86 1.13
C GLY A 265 -11.20 15.70 1.39
N VAL A 266 -11.80 15.66 2.56
CA VAL A 266 -12.85 14.69 2.93
C VAL A 266 -14.23 15.33 2.77
N THR A 267 -15.26 14.51 2.49
CA THR A 267 -16.63 15.02 2.28
C THR A 267 -17.64 14.28 3.17
N ALA A 268 -18.69 14.96 3.56
CA ALA A 268 -19.77 14.39 4.36
C ALA A 268 -20.48 13.24 3.60
N GLU A 269 -20.66 13.42 2.29
CA GLU A 269 -21.31 12.43 1.41
C GLU A 269 -20.54 11.11 1.40
N ALA A 270 -19.20 11.15 1.29
CA ALA A 270 -18.36 9.95 1.33
C ALA A 270 -18.42 9.28 2.71
N ARG A 271 -18.37 10.07 3.80
CA ARG A 271 -18.53 9.56 5.16
C ARG A 271 -19.84 8.80 5.32
N ASP A 272 -20.94 9.44 4.95
CA ASP A 272 -22.27 8.88 5.13
C ASP A 272 -22.51 7.67 4.23
N SER A 273 -22.00 7.70 2.98
CA SER A 273 -22.05 6.57 2.06
C SER A 273 -21.27 5.36 2.58
N LEU A 274 -20.05 5.56 3.09
CA LEU A 274 -19.22 4.50 3.66
C LEU A 274 -19.87 3.92 4.93
N HIS A 275 -20.44 4.75 5.81
CA HIS A 275 -21.13 4.28 7.00
C HIS A 275 -22.38 3.47 6.65
N GLN A 276 -23.18 3.93 5.69
CA GLN A 276 -24.32 3.17 5.18
C GLN A 276 -23.91 1.84 4.52
N ALA A 277 -22.81 1.84 3.76
CA ALA A 277 -22.29 0.61 3.16
C ALA A 277 -21.82 -0.38 4.22
N ALA A 278 -21.16 0.09 5.27
CA ALA A 278 -20.78 -0.73 6.42
C ALA A 278 -22.02 -1.34 7.12
N ALA A 279 -23.09 -0.55 7.30
CA ALA A 279 -24.34 -1.03 7.88
C ALA A 279 -25.09 -2.02 6.97
N ARG A 280 -24.92 -1.93 5.64
CA ARG A 280 -25.43 -2.97 4.71
C ARG A 280 -24.66 -4.27 4.81
N LEU A 281 -23.39 -4.22 5.16
CA LEU A 281 -22.54 -5.40 5.35
C LEU A 281 -22.75 -6.04 6.72
N MET A 282 -22.81 -5.23 7.76
CA MET A 282 -23.00 -5.61 9.16
C MET A 282 -23.99 -4.61 9.82
N PRO A 283 -25.28 -4.96 9.96
CA PRO A 283 -26.33 -4.01 10.36
C PRO A 283 -26.09 -3.26 11.67
N ASP A 284 -25.42 -3.87 12.64
CA ASP A 284 -25.13 -3.24 13.93
C ASP A 284 -24.16 -2.06 13.80
N LEU A 285 -23.38 -2.00 12.71
CA LEU A 285 -22.44 -0.88 12.47
C LEU A 285 -23.16 0.47 12.29
N LYS A 286 -24.47 0.47 12.00
CA LYS A 286 -25.27 1.71 11.96
C LYS A 286 -25.25 2.48 13.29
N HIS A 287 -24.98 1.77 14.40
CA HIS A 287 -24.94 2.34 15.75
C HIS A 287 -23.52 2.68 16.22
N TRP A 288 -22.49 2.35 15.40
CA TRP A 288 -21.11 2.67 15.74
C TRP A 288 -20.79 4.12 15.35
N ALA A 289 -20.11 4.82 16.24
CA ALA A 289 -19.78 6.23 16.01
C ALA A 289 -18.67 6.34 14.94
N VAL A 290 -18.88 7.22 13.96
CA VAL A 290 -17.79 7.66 13.07
C VAL A 290 -16.92 8.63 13.85
N THR A 291 -15.71 8.24 14.23
CA THR A 291 -14.79 9.04 15.06
C THR A 291 -13.60 9.61 14.31
N ASP A 292 -13.33 9.13 13.10
CA ASP A 292 -12.27 9.68 12.21
C ASP A 292 -12.69 9.51 10.74
N GLN A 293 -12.23 10.44 9.91
CA GLN A 293 -12.37 10.40 8.46
C GLN A 293 -11.08 10.95 7.83
N TRP A 294 -10.58 10.27 6.80
CA TRP A 294 -9.37 10.72 6.09
C TRP A 294 -9.42 10.30 4.63
N ALA A 295 -8.51 10.89 3.84
CA ALA A 295 -8.35 10.57 2.42
C ALA A 295 -6.88 10.38 2.06
N GLY A 296 -6.65 9.73 0.93
CA GLY A 296 -5.33 9.59 0.34
C GLY A 296 -5.37 9.44 -1.17
N LEU A 297 -4.24 9.72 -1.81
CA LEU A 297 -4.08 9.68 -3.25
C LEU A 297 -3.24 8.46 -3.64
N ARG A 298 -3.90 7.46 -4.22
CA ARG A 298 -3.25 6.25 -4.71
C ARG A 298 -2.54 6.56 -6.03
N PRO A 299 -1.26 6.22 -6.20
CA PRO A 299 -0.56 6.37 -7.48
C PRO A 299 -1.01 5.30 -8.46
N ARG A 300 -1.74 5.63 -9.52
CA ARG A 300 -2.18 4.70 -10.56
C ARG A 300 -1.40 4.93 -11.85
N ALA A 301 -0.71 3.89 -12.34
CA ALA A 301 -0.15 3.86 -13.68
C ALA A 301 -1.27 3.67 -14.73
N PRO A 302 -1.06 4.02 -16.02
CA PRO A 302 -2.11 3.94 -17.04
C PRO A 302 -2.72 2.55 -17.22
N ASP A 303 -1.92 1.51 -17.06
CA ASP A 303 -2.34 0.11 -17.18
C ASP A 303 -2.65 -0.57 -15.83
N GLY A 304 -2.53 0.17 -14.73
CA GLY A 304 -2.77 -0.30 -13.37
C GLY A 304 -1.63 -1.09 -12.73
N LEU A 305 -0.61 -1.52 -13.51
CA LEU A 305 0.54 -2.27 -12.98
C LEU A 305 1.59 -1.36 -12.33
N PRO A 306 2.34 -1.86 -11.34
CA PRO A 306 3.47 -1.13 -10.77
C PRO A 306 4.48 -0.64 -11.81
N LEU A 307 5.16 0.44 -11.48
CA LEU A 307 6.31 0.98 -12.22
C LEU A 307 7.55 0.82 -11.35
N LEU A 308 8.36 -0.21 -11.64
CA LEU A 308 9.52 -0.61 -10.84
C LEU A 308 10.73 -0.89 -11.72
N GLY A 309 11.73 -0.04 -11.67
CA GLY A 309 12.95 -0.26 -12.45
C GLY A 309 13.60 1.02 -12.93
N PRO A 310 14.60 0.91 -13.85
CA PRO A 310 15.25 2.04 -14.47
C PRO A 310 14.28 2.80 -15.38
N THR A 311 14.44 4.11 -15.46
CA THR A 311 13.72 4.95 -16.42
C THR A 311 14.56 5.08 -17.71
N ALA A 312 14.04 5.84 -18.68
CA ALA A 312 14.83 6.23 -19.86
C ALA A 312 15.97 7.21 -19.53
N VAL A 313 15.93 7.83 -18.35
CA VAL A 313 16.97 8.73 -17.86
C VAL A 313 18.02 7.92 -17.11
N GLU A 314 19.26 7.91 -17.59
CA GLU A 314 20.35 7.21 -16.92
C GLU A 314 20.50 7.67 -15.47
N GLY A 315 20.70 6.74 -14.54
CA GLY A 315 20.84 7.03 -13.11
C GLY A 315 19.53 7.36 -12.38
N LEU A 316 18.37 7.32 -13.08
CA LEU A 316 17.05 7.53 -12.47
C LEU A 316 16.23 6.23 -12.47
N TRP A 317 15.81 5.82 -11.28
CA TRP A 317 14.98 4.65 -11.02
C TRP A 317 13.59 5.10 -10.57
N LEU A 318 12.57 4.31 -10.85
CA LEU A 318 11.19 4.59 -10.46
C LEU A 318 10.64 3.47 -9.56
N ALA A 319 9.97 3.87 -8.49
CA ALA A 319 9.20 3.00 -7.60
C ALA A 319 7.85 3.65 -7.29
N SER A 320 6.89 3.52 -8.20
CA SER A 320 5.56 4.11 -8.07
C SER A 320 4.51 3.26 -8.80
N GLY A 321 3.27 3.75 -8.90
CA GLY A 321 2.22 3.06 -9.65
C GLY A 321 1.61 1.85 -8.94
N GLN A 322 1.93 1.57 -7.68
CA GLN A 322 1.43 0.40 -6.95
C GLN A 322 -0.07 0.48 -6.61
N TYR A 323 -0.75 1.56 -6.96
CA TYR A 323 -2.19 1.79 -6.79
C TYR A 323 -2.68 1.45 -5.37
N ARG A 324 -3.44 0.34 -5.23
CA ARG A 324 -4.01 -0.11 -3.94
C ARG A 324 -3.02 -0.93 -3.13
N ASN A 325 -2.05 -1.57 -3.79
CA ASN A 325 -1.20 -2.62 -3.23
C ASN A 325 0.12 -2.11 -2.63
N GLY A 326 0.32 -0.79 -2.46
CA GLY A 326 1.59 -0.21 -2.03
C GLY A 326 2.12 -0.75 -0.71
N ILE A 327 1.24 -1.03 0.28
CA ILE A 327 1.65 -1.65 1.55
C ILE A 327 1.99 -3.13 1.32
N LEU A 328 1.09 -3.88 0.69
CA LEU A 328 1.31 -5.30 0.39
C LEU A 328 2.63 -5.52 -0.36
N PHE A 329 2.95 -4.68 -1.34
CA PHE A 329 4.13 -4.82 -2.19
C PHE A 329 5.44 -4.34 -1.54
N ALA A 330 5.40 -3.69 -0.38
CA ALA A 330 6.59 -3.06 0.21
C ALA A 330 7.81 -3.99 0.34
N PRO A 331 7.71 -5.25 0.83
CA PRO A 331 8.85 -6.14 0.92
C PRO A 331 9.46 -6.49 -0.45
N ALA A 332 8.61 -6.89 -1.41
CA ALA A 332 9.05 -7.30 -2.73
C ALA A 332 9.61 -6.13 -3.56
N VAL A 333 9.00 -4.95 -3.46
CA VAL A 333 9.51 -3.71 -4.07
C VAL A 333 10.89 -3.38 -3.53
N ALA A 334 11.05 -3.42 -2.20
CA ALA A 334 12.34 -3.14 -1.56
C ALA A 334 13.43 -4.12 -1.99
N GLU A 335 13.12 -5.41 -2.01
CA GLU A 335 14.07 -6.44 -2.42
C GLU A 335 14.40 -6.35 -3.91
N ASN A 336 13.38 -6.30 -4.76
CA ASN A 336 13.55 -6.32 -6.20
C ASN A 336 14.32 -5.08 -6.70
N LEU A 337 13.91 -3.86 -6.31
CA LEU A 337 14.56 -2.66 -6.78
C LEU A 337 15.96 -2.47 -6.20
N THR A 338 16.19 -2.85 -4.95
CA THR A 338 17.54 -2.88 -4.37
C THR A 338 18.46 -3.79 -5.16
N ASN A 339 18.00 -5.01 -5.48
CA ASN A 339 18.80 -5.97 -6.24
C ASN A 339 19.07 -5.50 -7.67
N GLN A 340 18.10 -4.85 -8.32
CA GLN A 340 18.32 -4.25 -9.64
C GLN A 340 19.38 -3.13 -9.60
N ILE A 341 19.27 -2.18 -8.65
CA ILE A 341 20.23 -1.07 -8.49
C ILE A 341 21.65 -1.59 -8.23
N LEU A 342 21.78 -2.70 -7.51
CA LEU A 342 23.06 -3.33 -7.20
C LEU A 342 23.54 -4.31 -8.28
N GLY A 343 22.82 -4.46 -9.40
CA GLY A 343 23.16 -5.37 -10.49
C GLY A 343 23.05 -6.86 -10.12
N ARG A 344 22.23 -7.21 -9.14
CA ARG A 344 22.04 -8.58 -8.63
C ARG A 344 20.80 -9.30 -9.15
N ALA A 345 19.89 -8.58 -9.77
CA ALA A 345 18.66 -9.13 -10.34
C ALA A 345 18.27 -8.40 -11.61
N ASN A 346 17.54 -9.10 -12.47
CA ASN A 346 16.90 -8.50 -13.64
C ASN A 346 15.61 -7.79 -13.27
N MET A 347 15.22 -6.86 -14.12
CA MET A 347 13.92 -6.17 -14.04
C MET A 347 12.78 -7.15 -14.34
N ILE A 348 11.61 -6.92 -13.74
CA ILE A 348 10.38 -7.60 -14.08
C ILE A 348 9.78 -6.92 -15.31
N PRO A 349 9.72 -7.57 -16.49
CA PRO A 349 9.32 -6.89 -17.74
C PRO A 349 7.96 -6.20 -17.66
N ALA A 350 6.99 -6.82 -17.01
CA ALA A 350 5.64 -6.24 -16.83
C ALA A 350 5.64 -4.95 -16.01
N PHE A 351 6.68 -4.70 -15.21
CA PHE A 351 6.77 -3.53 -14.33
C PHE A 351 7.80 -2.50 -14.80
N ASP A 352 8.43 -2.72 -15.97
CA ASP A 352 9.39 -1.79 -16.55
C ASP A 352 8.76 -0.41 -16.76
N PRO A 353 9.25 0.66 -16.13
CA PRO A 353 8.77 2.02 -16.38
C PRO A 353 8.82 2.44 -17.85
N ARG A 354 9.77 1.89 -18.61
CA ARG A 354 10.00 2.22 -20.04
C ARG A 354 8.98 1.58 -20.98
N ARG A 355 8.08 0.70 -20.49
CA ARG A 355 7.02 0.08 -21.31
C ARG A 355 6.03 1.11 -21.90
N PHE A 356 6.08 2.35 -21.43
CA PHE A 356 5.29 3.49 -21.94
C PHE A 356 6.13 4.49 -22.72
N THR A 357 7.43 4.25 -22.85
CA THR A 357 8.30 5.13 -23.65
C THR A 357 8.25 4.63 -25.09
N PRO A 358 8.00 5.51 -26.10
CA PRO A 358 7.97 5.12 -27.50
C PRO A 358 9.30 4.60 -28.00
#